data_c1e770018be6d97ef6ef3e1f10019189
#
_entry.id   c1e770018be6d97ef6ef3e1f10019189
#
_cell.length_a   1.000
_cell.length_b   1.000
_cell.length_c   1.000
_cell.angle_alpha   90.00
_cell.angle_beta   90.00
_cell.angle_gamma   90.00
#
_symmetry.space_group_name_H-M   'P 1'
#
loop_
_entity.id
_entity.type
_entity.pdbx_description
1 polymer ?
#
loop_
_entity_poly.entity_id
_entity_poly.type
_entity_poly.pdbx_seq_one_letter_code
_entity_poly.pdbx_strand_id
1 'polypeptide(L)'
;PTLILKSNETLKIFLKINLKETLLKSEDFLGLKINWDNYGHFGKINKQDFFLLNKHTKYRKQKDIKSNIVNQKLEVFPIKTSLLGAFDEPVETVINYCRDIVKEDDILVIGESPLAIMQGRYENYLNIEYDIFSKFLCYFFHPTSSLATASGMQILINKLGFTRIIISLIFGFIFKFIGIKGIFYRLTNPESSLIDDISGTIMPYDKTIVLGPYNPKLFCKKLSKALKIDVAVADVNDLGGVKILASSNKSIIKLLKIALKKNPAGNADEKTPIVIVRRKA
;
A
#
# COMPACT_ATOMS: atom_id res chain seq x y z
N PRO A 1 32.61 -3.40 8.37
CA PRO A 1 33.37 -2.24 7.89
C PRO A 1 32.60 -0.97 8.24
N THR A 2 33.30 0.01 8.80
CA THR A 2 32.74 1.33 9.07
C THR A 2 32.90 2.17 7.80
N LEU A 3 31.81 2.69 7.26
CA LEU A 3 31.80 3.54 6.08
C LEU A 3 31.36 4.94 6.51
N ILE A 4 32.08 5.96 6.08
CA ILE A 4 31.70 7.35 6.32
C ILE A 4 31.06 7.88 5.04
N LEU A 5 29.78 8.25 5.12
CA LEU A 5 29.05 8.89 4.04
C LEU A 5 28.91 10.38 4.33
N LYS A 6 29.20 11.21 3.34
CA LYS A 6 28.91 12.65 3.40
C LYS A 6 27.43 12.89 3.10
N SER A 7 26.95 14.06 3.47
CA SER A 7 25.59 14.49 3.09
C SER A 7 25.39 14.37 1.58
N ASN A 8 24.27 13.75 1.18
CA ASN A 8 23.91 13.46 -0.22
C ASN A 8 24.71 12.36 -0.94
N GLU A 9 25.55 11.62 -0.27
CA GLU A 9 26.17 10.42 -0.82
C GLU A 9 25.27 9.21 -0.66
N THR A 10 25.21 8.38 -1.70
CA THR A 10 24.44 7.12 -1.70
C THR A 10 25.41 5.94 -1.82
N LEU A 11 25.34 5.02 -0.85
CA LEU A 11 26.07 3.76 -0.92
C LEU A 11 25.13 2.66 -1.42
N LYS A 12 25.55 1.96 -2.47
CA LYS A 12 24.89 0.74 -2.92
C LYS A 12 25.60 -0.47 -2.37
N ILE A 13 24.91 -1.26 -1.57
CA ILE A 13 25.41 -2.52 -1.01
C ILE A 13 24.75 -3.66 -1.77
N PHE A 14 25.56 -4.53 -2.38
CA PHE A 14 25.10 -5.74 -3.05
C PHE A 14 25.30 -6.93 -2.12
N LEU A 15 24.20 -7.58 -1.74
CA LEU A 15 24.22 -8.79 -0.94
C LEU A 15 23.92 -10.00 -1.84
N LYS A 16 24.84 -10.95 -1.91
CA LYS A 16 24.62 -12.25 -2.56
C LYS A 16 24.32 -13.29 -1.49
N ILE A 17 23.10 -13.78 -1.46
CA ILE A 17 22.66 -14.80 -0.51
C ILE A 17 22.54 -16.12 -1.26
N ASN A 18 23.36 -17.11 -0.89
CA ASN A 18 23.27 -18.46 -1.39
C ASN A 18 22.40 -19.29 -0.44
N LEU A 19 21.21 -19.68 -0.89
CA LEU A 19 20.29 -20.48 -0.09
C LEU A 19 20.45 -21.96 -0.45
N LYS A 20 20.48 -22.83 0.57
CA LYS A 20 20.41 -24.28 0.35
C LYS A 20 19.02 -24.66 -0.17
N GLU A 21 18.95 -25.53 -1.17
CA GLU A 21 17.69 -25.98 -1.78
C GLU A 21 16.68 -26.55 -0.76
N THR A 22 17.17 -27.16 0.32
CA THR A 22 16.34 -27.71 1.41
C THR A 22 15.52 -26.66 2.15
N LEU A 23 16.06 -25.44 2.35
CA LEU A 23 15.34 -24.33 2.98
C LEU A 23 14.23 -23.77 2.07
N LEU A 24 14.40 -23.90 0.76
CA LEU A 24 13.42 -23.42 -0.22
C LEU A 24 12.27 -24.42 -0.47
N LYS A 25 12.35 -25.65 0.03
CA LYS A 25 11.32 -26.68 -0.21
C LYS A 25 10.14 -26.62 0.77
N SER A 26 10.34 -26.06 1.95
CA SER A 26 9.33 -26.06 3.04
C SER A 26 8.52 -24.79 3.14
N GLU A 27 9.05 -23.64 2.69
CA GLU A 27 8.46 -22.34 2.93
C GLU A 27 8.09 -21.62 1.61
N ASP A 28 6.96 -20.91 1.63
CA ASP A 28 6.48 -20.15 0.49
C ASP A 28 7.20 -18.79 0.33
N PHE A 29 7.91 -18.33 1.35
CA PHE A 29 8.67 -17.08 1.35
C PHE A 29 9.88 -17.14 2.28
N LEU A 30 10.87 -16.29 2.01
CA LEU A 30 12.01 -16.04 2.87
C LEU A 30 11.97 -14.59 3.38
N GLY A 31 12.06 -14.41 4.68
CA GLY A 31 12.23 -13.09 5.29
C GLY A 31 13.69 -12.73 5.48
N LEU A 32 14.10 -11.57 4.99
CA LEU A 32 15.43 -11.00 5.19
C LEU A 32 15.31 -9.79 6.10
N LYS A 33 15.88 -9.86 7.31
CA LYS A 33 15.98 -8.72 8.22
C LYS A 33 17.38 -8.14 8.13
N ILE A 34 17.50 -6.86 7.81
CA ILE A 34 18.75 -6.10 7.77
C ILE A 34 18.74 -5.12 8.94
N ASN A 35 19.79 -5.18 9.77
CA ASN A 35 20.01 -4.21 10.83
C ASN A 35 21.30 -3.46 10.51
N TRP A 36 21.30 -2.14 10.75
CA TRP A 36 22.50 -1.33 10.65
C TRP A 36 22.50 -0.22 11.69
N ASP A 37 23.69 0.26 12.01
CA ASP A 37 23.87 1.36 12.93
C ASP A 37 24.33 2.59 12.17
N ASN A 38 23.62 3.69 12.37
CA ASN A 38 24.08 5.02 11.98
C ASN A 38 24.78 5.68 13.18
N TYR A 39 25.89 6.33 12.93
CA TYR A 39 26.58 7.12 13.93
C TYR A 39 26.71 8.56 13.46
N GLY A 40 26.27 9.51 14.27
CA GLY A 40 26.29 10.92 13.94
C GLY A 40 26.22 11.82 15.18
N HIS A 41 25.79 13.06 15.01
CA HIS A 41 25.72 14.06 16.10
C HIS A 41 24.84 13.63 17.29
N PHE A 42 23.86 12.74 17.07
CA PHE A 42 22.98 12.19 18.10
C PHE A 42 23.45 10.84 18.65
N GLY A 43 24.70 10.46 18.37
CA GLY A 43 25.27 9.18 18.79
C GLY A 43 24.92 8.03 17.83
N LYS A 44 24.82 6.84 18.41
CA LYS A 44 24.54 5.60 17.67
C LYS A 44 23.03 5.38 17.57
N ILE A 45 22.52 5.31 16.35
CA ILE A 45 21.11 5.03 16.07
C ILE A 45 21.05 3.68 15.34
N ASN A 46 20.37 2.72 15.96
CA ASN A 46 20.10 1.43 15.32
C ASN A 46 18.89 1.52 14.40
N LYS A 47 19.06 1.09 13.16
CA LYS A 47 18.00 1.02 12.14
C LYS A 47 17.82 -0.41 11.67
N GLN A 48 16.61 -0.74 11.24
CA GLN A 48 16.30 -2.06 10.74
C GLN A 48 15.31 -1.99 9.60
N ASP A 49 15.46 -2.92 8.66
CA ASP A 49 14.51 -3.10 7.57
C ASP A 49 14.23 -4.57 7.35
N PHE A 50 13.09 -4.85 6.74
CA PHE A 50 12.63 -6.20 6.49
C PHE A 50 12.17 -6.35 5.05
N PHE A 51 12.66 -7.40 4.38
CA PHE A 51 12.31 -7.70 3.00
C PHE A 51 11.77 -9.12 2.90
N LEU A 52 10.70 -9.29 2.13
CA LEU A 52 10.16 -10.59 1.77
C LEU A 52 10.63 -10.95 0.37
N LEU A 53 11.19 -12.15 0.28
CA LEU A 53 11.53 -12.80 -0.99
C LEU A 53 10.53 -13.94 -1.19
N ASN A 54 9.56 -13.74 -2.06
CA ASN A 54 8.64 -14.81 -2.42
C ASN A 54 9.32 -15.80 -3.36
N LYS A 55 9.11 -17.06 -3.08
CA LYS A 55 9.50 -18.11 -4.01
C LYS A 55 8.48 -18.13 -5.14
N HIS A 56 8.89 -17.79 -6.35
CA HIS A 56 8.06 -17.87 -7.57
C HIS A 56 7.72 -19.32 -7.98
N THR A 57 7.44 -20.18 -7.00
CA THR A 57 7.04 -21.55 -7.28
C THR A 57 5.53 -21.64 -7.33
N LYS A 58 5.03 -21.74 -8.54
CA LYS A 58 3.66 -22.12 -8.92
C LYS A 58 2.59 -21.46 -8.04
N TYR A 59 2.10 -20.34 -8.50
CA TYR A 59 0.85 -19.78 -7.96
C TYR A 59 -0.16 -20.92 -7.78
N ARG A 60 -0.54 -21.18 -6.53
CA ARG A 60 -1.48 -22.28 -6.24
C ARG A 60 -2.78 -21.97 -6.99
N LYS A 61 -3.14 -22.83 -7.95
CA LYS A 61 -4.49 -22.78 -8.52
C LYS A 61 -5.49 -22.92 -7.38
N GLN A 62 -6.23 -21.85 -7.11
CA GLN A 62 -7.27 -21.91 -6.10
C GLN A 62 -8.41 -22.77 -6.64
N LYS A 63 -8.57 -23.97 -6.11
CA LYS A 63 -9.61 -24.90 -6.56
C LYS A 63 -11.00 -24.50 -6.06
N ASP A 64 -11.10 -23.82 -4.89
CA ASP A 64 -12.36 -23.46 -4.25
C ASP A 64 -12.34 -22.00 -3.81
N ILE A 65 -12.71 -21.10 -4.72
CA ILE A 65 -12.90 -19.69 -4.37
C ILE A 65 -14.34 -19.54 -3.89
N LYS A 66 -14.51 -19.24 -2.62
CA LYS A 66 -15.83 -18.94 -2.06
C LYS A 66 -16.29 -17.57 -2.58
N SER A 67 -17.46 -17.54 -3.21
CA SER A 67 -18.10 -16.30 -3.58
C SER A 67 -18.94 -15.75 -2.44
N ASN A 68 -18.91 -14.44 -2.24
CA ASN A 68 -19.85 -13.74 -1.37
C ASN A 68 -20.91 -13.04 -2.24
N ILE A 69 -22.17 -13.33 -1.98
CA ILE A 69 -23.30 -12.68 -2.67
C ILE A 69 -23.47 -11.29 -2.06
N VAL A 70 -23.30 -10.25 -2.87
CA VAL A 70 -23.51 -8.85 -2.45
C VAL A 70 -25.01 -8.50 -2.55
N ASN A 71 -25.63 -8.85 -3.67
CA ASN A 71 -27.06 -8.71 -3.95
C ASN A 71 -27.47 -9.67 -5.08
N GLN A 72 -28.73 -9.61 -5.52
CA GLN A 72 -29.25 -10.50 -6.60
C GLN A 72 -28.48 -10.39 -7.92
N LYS A 73 -27.71 -9.29 -8.14
CA LYS A 73 -27.04 -8.99 -9.42
C LYS A 73 -25.52 -9.02 -9.34
N LEU A 74 -24.91 -9.14 -8.15
CA LEU A 74 -23.46 -9.04 -7.96
C LEU A 74 -22.91 -10.10 -7.03
N GLU A 75 -21.84 -10.73 -7.46
CA GLU A 75 -20.99 -11.62 -6.66
C GLU A 75 -19.57 -11.05 -6.56
N VAL A 76 -18.92 -11.30 -5.44
CA VAL A 76 -17.53 -10.94 -5.21
C VAL A 76 -16.73 -12.17 -4.84
N PHE A 77 -15.55 -12.28 -5.40
CA PHE A 77 -14.62 -13.39 -5.22
C PHE A 77 -13.31 -12.85 -4.67
N PRO A 78 -13.09 -12.89 -3.34
CA PRO A 78 -11.80 -12.55 -2.76
C PRO A 78 -10.76 -13.61 -3.14
N ILE A 79 -9.65 -13.18 -3.68
CA ILE A 79 -8.57 -14.04 -4.16
C ILE A 79 -7.47 -14.07 -3.12
N LYS A 80 -7.23 -15.25 -2.56
CA LYS A 80 -6.18 -15.46 -1.57
C LYS A 80 -4.83 -15.49 -2.25
N THR A 81 -3.87 -14.73 -1.69
CA THR A 81 -2.49 -14.69 -2.17
C THR A 81 -1.51 -15.21 -1.11
N SER A 82 -0.27 -15.45 -1.48
CA SER A 82 0.84 -15.43 -0.54
C SER A 82 0.99 -14.03 0.04
N LEU A 83 1.83 -13.87 1.05
CA LEU A 83 2.19 -12.57 1.56
C LEU A 83 2.98 -11.82 0.48
N LEU A 84 2.44 -10.67 0.04
CA LEU A 84 3.04 -9.86 -1.02
C LEU A 84 4.16 -8.99 -0.46
N GLY A 85 5.19 -8.73 -1.27
CA GLY A 85 6.37 -7.96 -0.88
C GLY A 85 6.91 -7.07 -1.99
N ALA A 86 7.93 -6.26 -1.66
CA ALA A 86 8.54 -5.29 -2.58
C ALA A 86 9.30 -5.92 -3.78
N PHE A 87 9.49 -7.22 -3.76
CA PHE A 87 10.10 -7.96 -4.88
C PHE A 87 9.07 -8.61 -5.81
N ASP A 88 7.78 -8.49 -5.49
CA ASP A 88 6.70 -8.95 -6.36
C ASP A 88 6.38 -7.86 -7.39
N GLU A 89 6.62 -8.12 -8.67
CA GLU A 89 6.22 -7.16 -9.72
C GLU A 89 4.69 -7.08 -9.76
N PRO A 90 4.08 -5.90 -9.54
CA PRO A 90 2.65 -5.80 -9.27
C PRO A 90 1.75 -6.34 -10.40
N VAL A 91 2.07 -6.04 -11.66
CA VAL A 91 1.22 -6.45 -12.79
C VAL A 91 1.34 -7.95 -13.03
N GLU A 92 2.57 -8.48 -13.04
CA GLU A 92 2.84 -9.90 -13.25
C GLU A 92 2.24 -10.75 -12.13
N THR A 93 2.41 -10.32 -10.88
CA THR A 93 1.87 -11.00 -9.70
C THR A 93 0.35 -11.13 -9.79
N VAL A 94 -0.36 -10.04 -10.07
CA VAL A 94 -1.83 -10.09 -10.18
C VAL A 94 -2.28 -10.94 -11.36
N ILE A 95 -1.61 -10.86 -12.49
CA ILE A 95 -1.90 -11.72 -13.65
C ILE A 95 -1.80 -13.19 -13.26
N ASN A 96 -0.74 -13.57 -12.56
CA ASN A 96 -0.48 -14.95 -12.20
C ASN A 96 -1.52 -15.52 -11.23
N TYR A 97 -2.08 -14.69 -10.32
CA TYR A 97 -3.17 -15.11 -9.44
C TYR A 97 -4.53 -15.16 -10.12
N CYS A 98 -4.77 -14.34 -11.15
CA CYS A 98 -6.12 -14.08 -11.64
C CYS A 98 -6.40 -14.62 -13.05
N ARG A 99 -5.40 -14.83 -13.91
CA ARG A 99 -5.57 -15.18 -15.33
C ARG A 99 -6.53 -16.36 -15.58
N ASP A 100 -6.40 -17.42 -14.78
CA ASP A 100 -7.21 -18.64 -14.94
C ASP A 100 -8.61 -18.54 -14.30
N ILE A 101 -8.90 -17.44 -13.60
CA ILE A 101 -10.10 -17.26 -12.78
C ILE A 101 -11.04 -16.22 -13.38
N VAL A 102 -10.46 -15.17 -13.98
CA VAL A 102 -11.24 -14.06 -14.55
C VAL A 102 -12.02 -14.51 -15.78
N LYS A 103 -13.22 -13.99 -15.90
CA LYS A 103 -14.13 -14.18 -17.07
C LYS A 103 -14.30 -12.85 -17.77
N GLU A 104 -14.83 -12.91 -18.98
CA GLU A 104 -15.28 -11.73 -19.70
C GLU A 104 -16.29 -10.94 -18.85
N ASP A 105 -16.23 -9.62 -18.88
CA ASP A 105 -17.04 -8.69 -18.07
C ASP A 105 -16.78 -8.69 -16.56
N ASP A 106 -15.85 -9.47 -16.05
CA ASP A 106 -15.39 -9.32 -14.65
C ASP A 106 -14.69 -7.98 -14.44
N ILE A 107 -14.75 -7.50 -13.20
CA ILE A 107 -13.98 -6.34 -12.75
C ILE A 107 -13.01 -6.81 -11.67
N LEU A 108 -11.73 -6.54 -11.85
CA LEU A 108 -10.70 -6.86 -10.88
C LEU A 108 -10.39 -5.62 -10.03
N VAL A 109 -10.37 -5.81 -8.72
CA VAL A 109 -10.01 -4.77 -7.76
C VAL A 109 -8.84 -5.24 -6.91
N ILE A 110 -7.85 -4.39 -6.74
CA ILE A 110 -6.75 -4.60 -5.77
C ILE A 110 -6.81 -3.55 -4.67
N GLY A 111 -6.47 -3.95 -3.46
CA GLY A 111 -6.32 -3.04 -2.33
C GLY A 111 -5.18 -2.04 -2.53
N GLU A 112 -5.33 -0.86 -1.98
CA GLU A 112 -4.34 0.22 -2.03
C GLU A 112 -3.01 -0.21 -1.39
N SER A 113 -3.04 -0.63 -0.13
CA SER A 113 -1.85 -0.97 0.65
C SER A 113 -1.08 -2.16 0.07
N PRO A 114 -1.71 -3.27 -0.39
CA PRO A 114 -1.01 -4.34 -1.08
C PRO A 114 -0.28 -3.88 -2.36
N LEU A 115 -0.90 -3.00 -3.14
CA LEU A 115 -0.24 -2.44 -4.32
C LEU A 115 0.96 -1.57 -3.94
N ALA A 116 0.82 -0.74 -2.91
CA ALA A 116 1.90 0.11 -2.41
C ALA A 116 3.08 -0.74 -1.86
N ILE A 117 2.78 -1.81 -1.13
CA ILE A 117 3.80 -2.74 -0.60
C ILE A 117 4.59 -3.40 -1.74
N MET A 118 3.93 -3.91 -2.78
CA MET A 118 4.63 -4.45 -3.95
C MET A 118 5.48 -3.42 -4.69
N GLN A 119 5.14 -2.14 -4.59
CA GLN A 119 5.92 -1.03 -5.13
C GLN A 119 7.05 -0.56 -4.19
N GLY A 120 7.25 -1.21 -3.03
CA GLY A 120 8.24 -0.81 -2.02
C GLY A 120 7.91 0.54 -1.35
N ARG A 121 6.63 0.93 -1.33
CA ARG A 121 6.17 2.21 -0.78
C ARG A 121 5.71 2.07 0.67
N TYR A 122 6.62 1.69 1.51
CA TYR A 122 6.42 1.60 2.96
C TYR A 122 7.72 1.97 3.69
N GLU A 123 7.61 2.41 4.92
CA GLU A 123 8.74 2.76 5.77
C GLU A 123 8.56 2.15 7.17
N ASN A 124 9.62 1.57 7.72
CA ASN A 124 9.60 1.09 9.08
C ASN A 124 9.60 2.30 10.03
N TYR A 125 8.61 2.38 10.93
CA TYR A 125 8.48 3.52 11.85
C TYR A 125 9.71 3.70 12.77
N LEU A 126 10.45 2.62 13.05
CA LEU A 126 11.69 2.67 13.83
C LEU A 126 12.83 3.41 13.12
N ASN A 127 12.75 3.58 11.80
CA ASN A 127 13.74 4.29 11.01
C ASN A 127 13.45 5.80 10.87
N ILE A 128 12.29 6.25 11.38
CA ILE A 128 11.84 7.63 11.23
C ILE A 128 12.46 8.47 12.37
N GLU A 129 13.25 9.44 12.00
CA GLU A 129 13.79 10.44 12.92
C GLU A 129 12.81 11.61 13.00
N TYR A 130 12.14 11.75 14.14
CA TYR A 130 11.13 12.78 14.37
C TYR A 130 11.77 14.12 14.68
N ASP A 131 11.46 15.15 13.91
CA ASP A 131 11.79 16.53 14.27
C ASP A 131 10.71 17.15 15.17
N ILE A 132 11.01 18.33 15.72
CA ILE A 132 10.09 19.06 16.59
C ILE A 132 8.85 19.52 15.82
N PHE A 133 9.00 19.78 14.52
CA PHE A 133 7.91 20.26 13.68
C PHE A 133 6.89 19.17 13.39
N SER A 134 7.33 17.94 13.09
CA SER A 134 6.44 16.82 12.88
C SER A 134 5.59 16.54 14.13
N LYS A 135 6.22 16.59 15.31
CA LYS A 135 5.55 16.44 16.61
C LYS A 135 4.54 17.53 16.89
N PHE A 136 4.80 18.76 16.44
CA PHE A 136 3.88 19.89 16.63
C PHE A 136 2.77 19.91 15.57
N LEU A 137 3.12 19.72 14.30
CA LEU A 137 2.17 19.86 13.19
C LEU A 137 1.10 18.77 13.18
N CYS A 138 1.38 17.57 13.68
CA CYS A 138 0.41 16.48 13.74
C CYS A 138 -0.83 16.84 14.58
N TYR A 139 -0.72 17.71 15.56
CA TYR A 139 -1.87 18.16 16.39
C TYR A 139 -2.94 18.96 15.63
N PHE A 140 -2.63 19.52 14.45
CA PHE A 140 -3.60 20.23 13.63
C PHE A 140 -4.55 19.31 12.85
N PHE A 141 -4.31 18.00 12.89
CA PHE A 141 -5.09 17.01 12.17
C PHE A 141 -6.07 16.29 13.11
N HIS A 142 -7.19 15.84 12.52
CA HIS A 142 -8.17 15.07 13.28
C HIS A 142 -7.56 13.71 13.69
N PRO A 143 -7.81 13.20 14.91
CA PRO A 143 -7.23 11.95 15.42
C PRO A 143 -7.44 10.72 14.54
N THR A 144 -8.45 10.73 13.66
CA THR A 144 -8.68 9.65 12.69
C THR A 144 -7.82 9.74 11.42
N SER A 145 -7.02 10.81 11.29
CA SER A 145 -6.10 10.96 10.16
C SER A 145 -4.74 10.39 10.53
N SER A 146 -4.11 9.65 9.62
CA SER A 146 -2.73 9.18 9.77
C SER A 146 -1.72 10.32 9.95
N LEU A 147 -2.07 11.53 9.47
CA LEU A 147 -1.25 12.73 9.67
C LEU A 147 -1.36 13.32 11.08
N ALA A 148 -2.26 12.81 11.92
CA ALA A 148 -2.32 13.14 13.35
C ALA A 148 -1.23 12.43 14.16
N THR A 149 -0.41 11.58 13.54
CA THR A 149 0.76 10.97 14.15
C THR A 149 2.04 11.70 13.72
N ALA A 150 3.01 11.77 14.63
CA ALA A 150 4.31 12.38 14.32
C ALA A 150 5.02 11.63 13.19
N SER A 151 4.84 10.32 13.11
CA SER A 151 5.39 9.47 12.06
C SER A 151 4.82 9.78 10.67
N GLY A 152 3.51 9.81 10.53
CA GLY A 152 2.86 10.16 9.26
C GLY A 152 3.20 11.58 8.81
N MET A 153 3.25 12.54 9.76
CA MET A 153 3.65 13.91 9.48
C MET A 153 5.12 14.02 9.07
N GLN A 154 6.03 13.29 9.74
CA GLN A 154 7.45 13.30 9.40
C GLN A 154 7.70 12.74 8.00
N ILE A 155 7.08 11.63 7.65
CA ILE A 155 7.16 11.08 6.30
C ILE A 155 6.68 12.09 5.27
N LEU A 156 5.59 12.80 5.55
CA LEU A 156 5.07 13.82 4.64
C LEU A 156 6.06 14.98 4.47
N ILE A 157 6.68 15.43 5.58
CA ILE A 157 7.73 16.47 5.57
C ILE A 157 8.95 16.00 4.75
N ASN A 158 9.42 14.79 4.98
CA ASN A 158 10.56 14.21 4.27
C ASN A 158 10.31 14.13 2.75
N LYS A 159 9.06 13.84 2.33
CA LYS A 159 8.71 13.72 0.91
C LYS A 159 8.48 15.04 0.20
N LEU A 160 7.81 15.98 0.84
CA LEU A 160 7.34 17.21 0.20
C LEU A 160 8.14 18.45 0.59
N GLY A 161 8.96 18.33 1.63
CA GLY A 161 9.67 19.44 2.23
C GLY A 161 8.80 20.26 3.17
N PHE A 162 9.43 20.76 4.24
CA PHE A 162 8.79 21.54 5.30
C PHE A 162 8.01 22.75 4.78
N THR A 163 8.64 23.55 3.90
CA THR A 163 8.04 24.79 3.35
C THR A 163 6.69 24.52 2.67
N ARG A 164 6.62 23.45 1.85
CA ARG A 164 5.37 23.08 1.17
C ARG A 164 4.28 22.69 2.13
N ILE A 165 4.62 21.98 3.21
CA ILE A 165 3.66 21.58 4.24
C ILE A 165 3.10 22.82 4.94
N ILE A 166 3.96 23.76 5.36
CA ILE A 166 3.50 24.99 6.04
C ILE A 166 2.59 25.82 5.13
N ILE A 167 2.98 26.05 3.88
CA ILE A 167 2.14 26.76 2.91
C ILE A 167 0.79 26.06 2.76
N SER A 168 0.79 24.74 2.63
CA SER A 168 -0.44 23.96 2.46
C SER A 168 -1.33 24.03 3.70
N LEU A 169 -0.76 24.07 4.91
CA LEU A 169 -1.50 24.23 6.16
C LEU A 169 -2.15 25.63 6.24
N ILE A 170 -1.39 26.67 5.93
CA ILE A 170 -1.91 28.07 5.95
C ILE A 170 -3.09 28.18 4.98
N PHE A 171 -2.92 27.78 3.73
CA PHE A 171 -4.01 27.80 2.77
C PHE A 171 -5.16 26.89 3.15
N GLY A 172 -4.88 25.67 3.64
CA GLY A 172 -5.88 24.74 4.14
C GLY A 172 -6.74 25.35 5.25
N PHE A 173 -6.12 26.12 6.15
CA PHE A 173 -6.79 26.81 7.25
C PHE A 173 -7.66 27.98 6.74
N ILE A 174 -7.08 28.86 5.90
CA ILE A 174 -7.80 30.01 5.31
C ILE A 174 -9.04 29.54 4.55
N PHE A 175 -8.88 28.57 3.66
CA PHE A 175 -9.99 28.08 2.85
C PHE A 175 -11.06 27.30 3.67
N LYS A 176 -10.66 26.69 4.78
CA LYS A 176 -11.59 26.06 5.72
C LYS A 176 -12.55 27.09 6.36
N PHE A 177 -12.08 28.30 6.66
CA PHE A 177 -12.94 29.39 7.15
C PHE A 177 -13.98 29.85 6.10
N ILE A 178 -13.65 29.73 4.82
CA ILE A 178 -14.57 30.06 3.71
C ILE A 178 -15.47 28.85 3.34
N GLY A 179 -15.41 27.75 4.12
CA GLY A 179 -16.23 26.56 3.90
C GLY A 179 -15.64 25.55 2.90
N ILE A 180 -14.47 25.81 2.32
CA ILE A 180 -13.82 24.91 1.34
C ILE A 180 -12.90 23.94 2.09
N LYS A 181 -13.30 22.68 2.15
CA LYS A 181 -12.54 21.61 2.82
C LYS A 181 -11.56 20.90 1.87
N GLY A 182 -10.49 20.32 2.44
CA GLY A 182 -9.56 19.44 1.71
C GLY A 182 -8.50 20.13 0.87
N ILE A 183 -8.33 21.46 0.98
CA ILE A 183 -7.30 22.23 0.26
C ILE A 183 -5.89 21.77 0.64
N PHE A 184 -5.64 21.50 1.91
CA PHE A 184 -4.37 20.93 2.37
C PHE A 184 -3.96 19.70 1.52
N TYR A 185 -4.83 18.70 1.42
CA TYR A 185 -4.56 17.48 0.65
C TYR A 185 -4.40 17.72 -0.86
N ARG A 186 -5.07 18.73 -1.41
CA ARG A 186 -4.90 19.12 -2.82
C ARG A 186 -3.53 19.74 -3.09
N LEU A 187 -3.01 20.54 -2.17
CA LEU A 187 -1.71 21.22 -2.29
C LEU A 187 -0.54 20.28 -1.96
N THR A 188 -0.73 19.37 -1.02
CA THR A 188 0.30 18.40 -0.61
C THR A 188 0.40 17.17 -1.51
N ASN A 189 -0.39 17.04 -2.52
CA ASN A 189 -0.60 15.87 -3.37
C ASN A 189 -1.72 14.95 -2.83
N PRO A 190 -2.65 14.50 -3.68
CA PRO A 190 -3.68 13.53 -3.29
C PRO A 190 -3.14 12.27 -2.62
N GLU A 191 -1.91 11.85 -2.94
CA GLU A 191 -1.23 10.70 -2.33
C GLU A 191 -0.98 10.88 -0.81
N SER A 192 -0.90 12.12 -0.31
CA SER A 192 -0.73 12.39 1.12
C SER A 192 -1.93 11.98 1.97
N SER A 193 -3.12 11.89 1.36
CA SER A 193 -4.34 11.40 2.00
C SER A 193 -4.42 9.87 2.06
N LEU A 194 -3.41 9.18 1.55
CA LEU A 194 -3.30 7.74 1.42
C LEU A 194 -2.13 7.19 2.25
N ILE A 195 -1.61 7.95 3.19
CA ILE A 195 -0.62 7.47 4.15
C ILE A 195 -1.38 6.69 5.20
N ASP A 196 -1.20 5.36 5.25
CA ASP A 196 -1.72 4.53 6.33
C ASP A 196 -0.75 4.57 7.51
N ASP A 197 -1.28 4.76 8.70
CA ASP A 197 -0.51 4.69 9.94
C ASP A 197 -0.21 3.23 10.31
N ILE A 198 0.64 3.06 11.33
CA ILE A 198 1.00 1.76 11.91
C ILE A 198 -0.26 1.13 12.51
N SER A 199 -1.04 0.44 11.75
CA SER A 199 -2.25 -0.18 12.27
C SER A 199 -2.54 -1.51 11.62
N GLY A 200 -2.36 -2.60 12.39
CA GLY A 200 -3.01 -3.87 12.16
C GLY A 200 -2.70 -4.59 10.85
N THR A 201 -1.63 -4.22 10.16
CA THR A 201 -1.17 -4.98 9.00
C THR A 201 -0.56 -6.30 9.43
N ILE A 202 -0.59 -7.26 8.52
CA ILE A 202 0.01 -8.58 8.73
C ILE A 202 1.54 -8.47 8.89
N MET A 203 2.12 -9.27 9.80
CA MET A 203 3.58 -9.38 9.89
C MET A 203 4.17 -9.75 8.51
N PRO A 204 5.28 -9.11 8.10
CA PRO A 204 6.19 -8.21 8.82
C PRO A 204 5.86 -6.72 8.68
N TYR A 205 4.73 -6.37 8.10
CA TYR A 205 4.33 -4.98 7.84
C TYR A 205 3.61 -4.32 9.01
N ASP A 206 3.41 -5.04 10.12
CA ASP A 206 2.80 -4.56 11.37
C ASP A 206 3.53 -3.37 12.01
N LYS A 207 4.80 -3.14 11.62
CA LYS A 207 5.65 -2.04 12.08
C LYS A 207 5.99 -1.06 10.96
N THR A 208 5.19 -1.01 9.92
CA THR A 208 5.44 -0.14 8.77
C THR A 208 4.33 0.86 8.56
N ILE A 209 4.70 2.02 8.06
CA ILE A 209 3.79 3.01 7.53
C ILE A 209 3.73 2.79 6.03
N VAL A 210 2.55 2.47 5.53
CA VAL A 210 2.33 2.26 4.11
C VAL A 210 1.93 3.58 3.46
N LEU A 211 2.54 3.87 2.34
CA LEU A 211 2.29 5.08 1.56
C LEU A 211 1.32 4.78 0.42
N GLY A 212 0.66 5.79 -0.10
CA GLY A 212 -0.17 5.61 -1.28
C GLY A 212 0.60 5.01 -2.47
N PRO A 213 -0.03 4.17 -3.29
CA PRO A 213 0.62 3.54 -4.44
C PRO A 213 1.04 4.58 -5.48
N TYR A 214 2.18 4.33 -6.12
CA TYR A 214 2.66 5.17 -7.22
C TYR A 214 1.88 4.88 -8.49
N ASN A 215 1.37 5.94 -9.11
CA ASN A 215 0.69 5.91 -10.41
C ASN A 215 -0.36 4.77 -10.58
N PRO A 216 -1.35 4.67 -9.69
CA PRO A 216 -2.33 3.57 -9.71
C PRO A 216 -3.14 3.53 -11.01
N LYS A 217 -3.28 4.68 -11.70
CA LYS A 217 -3.95 4.75 -13.00
C LYS A 217 -3.19 4.01 -14.11
N LEU A 218 -1.85 4.14 -14.11
CA LEU A 218 -1.01 3.42 -15.06
C LEU A 218 -1.03 1.91 -14.78
N PHE A 219 -1.02 1.53 -13.50
CA PHE A 219 -1.20 0.13 -13.10
C PHE A 219 -2.53 -0.44 -13.62
N CYS A 220 -3.66 0.23 -13.36
CA CYS A 220 -4.97 -0.21 -13.87
C CYS A 220 -4.96 -0.36 -15.40
N LYS A 221 -4.38 0.60 -16.13
CA LYS A 221 -4.31 0.55 -17.59
C LYS A 221 -3.49 -0.64 -18.10
N LYS A 222 -2.32 -0.90 -17.51
CA LYS A 222 -1.46 -2.03 -17.89
C LYS A 222 -2.14 -3.37 -17.63
N LEU A 223 -2.70 -3.54 -16.44
CA LEU A 223 -3.34 -4.78 -16.03
C LEU A 223 -4.63 -5.05 -16.81
N SER A 224 -5.45 -4.02 -17.05
CA SER A 224 -6.66 -4.12 -17.88
C SER A 224 -6.34 -4.55 -19.32
N LYS A 225 -5.26 -4.01 -19.90
CA LYS A 225 -4.82 -4.43 -21.25
C LYS A 225 -4.38 -5.89 -21.27
N ALA A 226 -3.69 -6.36 -20.21
CA ALA A 226 -3.17 -7.72 -20.13
C ALA A 226 -4.28 -8.78 -19.92
N LEU A 227 -5.27 -8.49 -19.07
CA LEU A 227 -6.35 -9.40 -18.73
C LEU A 227 -7.62 -9.21 -19.57
N LYS A 228 -7.72 -8.12 -20.36
CA LYS A 228 -8.88 -7.71 -21.17
C LYS A 228 -10.17 -7.52 -20.37
N ILE A 229 -10.05 -7.10 -19.12
CA ILE A 229 -11.16 -6.80 -18.21
C ILE A 229 -10.97 -5.43 -17.57
N ASP A 230 -12.01 -4.89 -16.94
CA ASP A 230 -11.88 -3.66 -16.17
C ASP A 230 -11.13 -3.88 -14.86
N VAL A 231 -10.31 -2.90 -14.48
CA VAL A 231 -9.44 -2.96 -13.27
C VAL A 231 -9.58 -1.69 -12.47
N ALA A 232 -9.57 -1.82 -11.14
CA ALA A 232 -9.55 -0.68 -10.23
C ALA A 232 -8.58 -0.91 -9.06
N VAL A 233 -8.13 0.19 -8.45
CA VAL A 233 -7.45 0.22 -7.15
C VAL A 233 -8.38 0.91 -6.16
N ALA A 234 -8.60 0.29 -5.01
CA ALA A 234 -9.53 0.77 -4.01
C ALA A 234 -8.93 0.75 -2.61
N ASP A 235 -9.30 1.76 -1.83
CA ASP A 235 -9.18 1.78 -0.38
C ASP A 235 -10.57 1.50 0.20
N VAL A 236 -10.68 0.46 1.03
CA VAL A 236 -11.94 -0.01 1.59
C VAL A 236 -11.75 -0.25 3.09
N ASN A 237 -12.68 0.25 3.90
CA ASN A 237 -12.67 0.01 5.33
C ASN A 237 -13.93 -0.73 5.82
N ASP A 238 -13.85 -1.31 7.02
CA ASP A 238 -14.95 -2.06 7.62
C ASP A 238 -16.16 -1.20 7.99
N LEU A 239 -15.99 0.12 8.05
CA LEU A 239 -17.08 1.06 8.28
C LEU A 239 -17.92 1.33 7.02
N GLY A 240 -17.64 0.63 5.92
CA GLY A 240 -18.34 0.75 4.65
C GLY A 240 -17.88 1.92 3.78
N GLY A 241 -16.76 2.54 4.13
CA GLY A 241 -16.08 3.52 3.27
C GLY A 241 -15.42 2.83 2.09
N VAL A 242 -15.71 3.31 0.86
CA VAL A 242 -15.10 2.81 -0.37
C VAL A 242 -14.59 3.99 -1.18
N LYS A 243 -13.28 4.10 -1.30
CA LYS A 243 -12.59 5.11 -2.10
C LYS A 243 -11.90 4.43 -3.29
N ILE A 244 -12.32 4.75 -4.50
CA ILE A 244 -11.67 4.26 -5.71
C ILE A 244 -10.57 5.24 -6.09
N LEU A 245 -9.32 4.82 -5.98
CA LEU A 245 -8.14 5.64 -6.26
C LEU A 245 -7.93 5.80 -7.77
N ALA A 246 -8.09 4.70 -8.48
CA ALA A 246 -7.95 4.66 -9.93
C ALA A 246 -8.82 3.54 -10.51
N SER A 247 -9.18 3.70 -11.78
CA SER A 247 -9.86 2.67 -12.56
C SER A 247 -9.46 2.76 -14.03
N SER A 248 -9.50 1.63 -14.74
CA SER A 248 -9.34 1.57 -16.20
C SER A 248 -10.53 2.24 -16.91
N ASN A 249 -11.71 2.12 -16.31
CA ASN A 249 -12.98 2.64 -16.83
C ASN A 249 -13.76 3.34 -15.71
N LYS A 250 -14.18 4.58 -15.93
CA LYS A 250 -14.91 5.36 -14.92
C LYS A 250 -16.34 4.86 -14.70
N SER A 251 -16.94 4.16 -15.66
CA SER A 251 -18.33 3.67 -15.56
C SER A 251 -18.53 2.64 -14.45
N ILE A 252 -17.47 1.89 -14.08
CA ILE A 252 -17.54 0.85 -13.05
C ILE A 252 -17.55 1.39 -11.62
N ILE A 253 -17.20 2.66 -11.40
CA ILE A 253 -16.98 3.24 -10.05
C ILE A 253 -18.22 3.13 -9.17
N LYS A 254 -19.40 3.42 -9.70
CA LYS A 254 -20.66 3.34 -8.95
C LYS A 254 -20.96 1.91 -8.51
N LEU A 255 -20.74 0.94 -9.41
CA LEU A 255 -20.93 -0.48 -9.14
C LEU A 255 -19.95 -0.97 -8.07
N LEU A 256 -18.68 -0.60 -8.18
CA LEU A 256 -17.64 -0.99 -7.21
C LEU A 256 -17.93 -0.46 -5.81
N LYS A 257 -18.45 0.76 -5.66
CA LYS A 257 -18.84 1.30 -4.35
C LYS A 257 -19.92 0.45 -3.66
N ILE A 258 -20.79 -0.19 -4.43
CA ILE A 258 -21.80 -1.12 -3.89
C ILE A 258 -21.17 -2.47 -3.58
N ALA A 259 -20.40 -3.03 -4.52
CA ALA A 259 -19.81 -4.36 -4.40
C ALA A 259 -18.82 -4.48 -3.22
N LEU A 260 -18.04 -3.41 -2.96
CA LEU A 260 -16.98 -3.42 -1.97
C LEU A 260 -17.40 -2.92 -0.58
N LYS A 261 -18.65 -2.48 -0.41
CA LYS A 261 -19.13 -1.84 0.85
C LYS A 261 -18.93 -2.70 2.10
N LYS A 262 -18.96 -4.02 1.97
CA LYS A 262 -18.77 -4.97 3.08
C LYS A 262 -17.31 -5.45 3.23
N ASN A 263 -16.36 -4.72 2.67
CA ASN A 263 -14.94 -5.07 2.67
C ASN A 263 -14.64 -6.55 2.36
N PRO A 264 -14.98 -7.03 1.15
CA PRO A 264 -14.79 -8.45 0.81
C PRO A 264 -13.32 -8.88 0.78
N ALA A 265 -12.40 -7.94 0.72
CA ALA A 265 -10.97 -8.20 0.81
C ALA A 265 -10.52 -8.54 2.24
N GLY A 266 -11.32 -8.22 3.26
CA GLY A 266 -10.88 -8.29 4.65
C GLY A 266 -9.79 -7.27 4.97
N ASN A 267 -9.18 -7.38 6.16
CA ASN A 267 -8.17 -6.41 6.59
C ASN A 267 -6.74 -6.90 6.36
N ALA A 268 -6.36 -8.04 6.88
CA ALA A 268 -4.99 -8.55 6.73
C ALA A 268 -4.90 -10.09 6.80
N ASP A 269 -5.52 -10.68 7.80
CA ASP A 269 -5.39 -12.10 8.12
C ASP A 269 -5.96 -13.02 7.03
N GLU A 270 -6.95 -12.53 6.29
CA GLU A 270 -7.58 -13.25 5.19
C GLU A 270 -6.63 -13.47 4.01
N LYS A 271 -5.63 -12.59 3.85
CA LYS A 271 -4.66 -12.60 2.74
C LYS A 271 -5.34 -12.58 1.37
N THR A 272 -6.40 -11.79 1.24
CA THR A 272 -7.22 -11.67 0.03
C THR A 272 -7.16 -10.25 -0.57
N PRO A 273 -5.98 -9.74 -0.94
CA PRO A 273 -5.80 -8.36 -1.39
C PRO A 273 -6.43 -8.05 -2.74
N ILE A 274 -6.88 -9.07 -3.45
CA ILE A 274 -7.50 -8.97 -4.78
C ILE A 274 -8.93 -9.46 -4.69
N VAL A 275 -9.86 -8.74 -5.31
CA VAL A 275 -11.27 -9.10 -5.39
C VAL A 275 -11.73 -9.05 -6.85
N ILE A 276 -12.37 -10.11 -7.31
CA ILE A 276 -13.06 -10.13 -8.59
C ILE A 276 -14.54 -9.84 -8.34
N VAL A 277 -15.08 -8.85 -9.02
CA VAL A 277 -16.50 -8.49 -8.99
C VAL A 277 -17.13 -8.97 -10.29
N ARG A 278 -18.14 -9.82 -10.17
CA ARG A 278 -18.85 -10.45 -11.29
C ARG A 278 -20.32 -10.07 -11.27
N ARG A 279 -20.87 -9.76 -12.44
CA ARG A 279 -22.31 -9.61 -12.59
C ARG A 279 -22.94 -10.99 -12.72
N LYS A 280 -24.04 -11.22 -12.00
CA LYS A 280 -24.87 -12.39 -12.24
C LYS A 280 -25.65 -12.21 -13.54
N ALA A 281 -25.66 -13.26 -14.31
CA ALA A 281 -26.51 -13.34 -15.51
C ALA A 281 -27.98 -13.32 -15.12
#